data_63b64da27cb4918a492179ec1f21d003
#
_entry.id   63b64da27cb4918a492179ec1f21d003
#
_cell.length_a   1.000
_cell.length_b   1.000
_cell.length_c   1.000
_cell.angle_alpha   90.00
_cell.angle_beta   90.00
_cell.angle_gamma   90.00
#
_symmetry.space_group_name_H-M   'P 1'
#
loop_
_entity.id
_entity.type
_entity.pdbx_description
1 polymer ?
#
loop_
_entity_poly.entity_id
_entity_poly.type
_entity_poly.pdbx_seq_one_letter_code
_entity_poly.pdbx_strand_id
1 'polypeptide(L)'
;MSRRKTALLCMLLLCLGVLSGCHGSRHMSAFEVPKEFDASQQHEITFWAKNDTNLTQVAIYEQAIEDFEALYPNIRVNLRLYTDYGRIYNDVITNIATGTTPNVCITYPDHVATYLTGQDSVVPLDALFADEQYGFGGSELLFDSPKLDEIVPQFLAECRLGEQYYAVPYMRSTEACYVNKTFVEALGYELPERLTWAFIWEVSEAATAKDEEGNYLINGQKVMIPFIYKSTDNMMIQMLRQKNAGYSGKNGEVLIFNDTTKELLFEIAKHAKSGAFSTFKISSYPANFLNAGQCIFAIDSTAGATWMGPDAPLIDIAEDKLVDFEVEIMPVPQFDWEHPQMISQGPSICVFNKENPQEVLASWLFAQYMLTNDVQIAYASTEGYVPVTAKAQQSAAYQDYIARSGEDNDLHYEIKIRASQLLLDNTQHTFVTPVYNGSASLRNAAGQMVEDVTKAVRRKKTVDDAFVDKLYADMTSLYRLDQIEGSGKAVGGDLGPLPETAVWLLASLACAWVMIIAYVAAQAVRKKKRDK
;
A
#
# COMPACT_ATOMS: atom_id res chain seq x y z
N MET A 1 42.55 13.77 -40.59
CA MET A 1 41.22 13.25 -40.95
C MET A 1 40.37 14.41 -41.43
N SER A 2 39.70 14.32 -42.61
CA SER A 2 38.93 15.45 -43.11
C SER A 2 37.71 15.70 -42.20
N ARG A 3 37.37 16.98 -41.94
CA ARG A 3 36.21 17.39 -41.11
C ARG A 3 34.92 16.60 -41.42
N ARG A 4 34.75 16.12 -42.65
CA ARG A 4 33.62 15.29 -43.08
C ARG A 4 33.69 13.86 -42.53
N LYS A 5 34.91 13.28 -42.40
CA LYS A 5 35.06 11.90 -41.81
C LYS A 5 34.80 11.94 -40.30
N THR A 6 35.18 13.03 -39.63
CA THR A 6 34.91 13.21 -38.20
C THR A 6 33.43 13.40 -37.95
N ALA A 7 32.72 14.21 -38.74
CA ALA A 7 31.27 14.40 -38.64
C ALA A 7 30.49 13.09 -38.88
N LEU A 8 30.92 12.28 -39.85
CA LEU A 8 30.29 10.97 -40.12
C LEU A 8 30.51 9.98 -38.97
N LEU A 9 31.72 9.98 -38.39
CA LEU A 9 32.03 9.14 -37.23
C LEU A 9 31.23 9.57 -35.98
N CYS A 10 31.10 10.88 -35.72
CA CYS A 10 30.27 11.38 -34.63
C CYS A 10 28.78 11.06 -34.82
N MET A 11 28.28 11.14 -36.07
CA MET A 11 26.90 10.78 -36.39
C MET A 11 26.66 9.28 -36.23
N LEU A 12 27.63 8.44 -36.62
CA LEU A 12 27.56 6.99 -36.44
C LEU A 12 27.59 6.60 -34.95
N LEU A 13 28.42 7.26 -34.14
CA LEU A 13 28.48 7.07 -32.68
C LEU A 13 27.19 7.53 -31.99
N LEU A 14 26.61 8.64 -32.46
CA LEU A 14 25.30 9.11 -31.94
C LEU A 14 24.18 8.12 -32.30
N CYS A 15 24.16 7.57 -33.50
CA CYS A 15 23.21 6.56 -33.93
C CYS A 15 23.37 5.24 -33.19
N LEU A 16 24.61 4.81 -32.92
CA LEU A 16 24.89 3.63 -32.09
C LEU A 16 24.44 3.86 -30.64
N GLY A 17 24.61 5.08 -30.10
CA GLY A 17 24.13 5.45 -28.76
C GLY A 17 22.60 5.46 -28.65
N VAL A 18 21.88 5.84 -29.71
CA VAL A 18 20.41 5.83 -29.73
C VAL A 18 19.88 4.40 -29.90
N LEU A 19 20.57 3.52 -30.64
CA LEU A 19 20.19 2.13 -30.82
C LEU A 19 20.49 1.27 -29.57
N SER A 20 21.42 1.67 -28.72
CA SER A 20 21.69 1.00 -27.44
C SER A 20 20.74 1.44 -26.32
N GLY A 21 19.91 2.47 -26.52
CA GLY A 21 18.98 3.02 -25.54
C GLY A 21 17.67 2.25 -25.36
N CYS A 22 17.37 1.28 -26.21
CA CYS A 22 16.20 0.40 -26.06
C CYS A 22 16.67 -1.00 -25.62
N HIS A 23 17.19 -1.11 -24.39
CA HIS A 23 17.18 -2.39 -23.72
C HIS A 23 15.74 -2.57 -23.19
N GLY A 24 15.00 -3.50 -23.81
CA GLY A 24 13.83 -4.08 -23.17
C GLY A 24 14.22 -4.60 -21.78
N SER A 25 13.26 -4.75 -20.88
CA SER A 25 13.47 -5.36 -19.57
C SER A 25 14.41 -6.55 -19.73
N ARG A 26 15.53 -6.54 -18.97
CA ARG A 26 16.45 -7.67 -18.99
C ARG A 26 15.65 -8.90 -18.60
N HIS A 27 15.60 -9.91 -19.46
CA HIS A 27 15.10 -11.22 -19.09
C HIS A 27 16.03 -11.79 -18.04
N MET A 28 15.62 -11.78 -16.79
CA MET A 28 16.32 -12.49 -15.73
C MET A 28 15.96 -13.97 -15.85
N SER A 29 16.90 -14.86 -15.54
CA SER A 29 16.58 -16.29 -15.37
C SER A 29 15.73 -16.48 -14.12
N ALA A 30 14.84 -17.47 -14.14
CA ALA A 30 14.09 -17.86 -12.95
C ALA A 30 15.09 -18.20 -11.82
N PHE A 31 14.75 -17.78 -10.60
CA PHE A 31 15.57 -18.04 -9.43
C PHE A 31 15.50 -19.52 -9.04
N GLU A 32 16.66 -20.11 -8.78
CA GLU A 32 16.79 -21.45 -8.19
C GLU A 32 17.54 -21.31 -6.86
N VAL A 33 17.05 -21.99 -5.81
CA VAL A 33 17.65 -21.94 -4.48
C VAL A 33 19.05 -22.58 -4.54
N PRO A 34 20.13 -21.87 -4.17
CA PRO A 34 21.46 -22.44 -4.09
C PRO A 34 21.54 -23.57 -3.07
N LYS A 35 22.32 -24.61 -3.36
CA LYS A 35 22.49 -25.76 -2.44
C LYS A 35 23.18 -25.36 -1.13
N GLU A 36 24.06 -24.38 -1.16
CA GLU A 36 24.80 -23.88 -0.01
C GLU A 36 24.94 -22.36 -0.14
N PHE A 37 24.87 -21.66 0.99
CA PHE A 37 25.20 -20.24 1.05
C PHE A 37 26.72 -20.07 1.13
N ASP A 38 27.26 -19.36 0.15
CA ASP A 38 28.74 -19.15 0.09
C ASP A 38 29.14 -17.95 0.97
N ALA A 39 29.48 -18.22 2.22
CA ALA A 39 29.94 -17.21 3.17
C ALA A 39 31.24 -16.52 2.79
N SER A 40 31.96 -17.00 1.77
CA SER A 40 33.18 -16.35 1.27
C SER A 40 32.89 -15.18 0.32
N GLN A 41 31.71 -15.15 -0.28
CA GLN A 41 31.24 -14.04 -1.12
C GLN A 41 30.75 -12.87 -0.26
N GLN A 42 31.13 -11.66 -0.67
CA GLN A 42 30.59 -10.42 -0.08
C GLN A 42 29.34 -9.99 -0.85
N HIS A 43 28.27 -9.68 -0.14
CA HIS A 43 27.02 -9.22 -0.70
C HIS A 43 26.68 -7.83 -0.17
N GLU A 44 26.35 -6.92 -1.07
CA GLU A 44 25.72 -5.64 -0.76
C GLU A 44 24.25 -5.69 -1.18
N ILE A 45 23.32 -5.72 -0.23
CA ILE A 45 21.90 -5.73 -0.50
C ILE A 45 21.27 -4.40 -0.12
N THR A 46 20.25 -3.98 -0.87
CA THR A 46 19.49 -2.75 -0.59
C THR A 46 18.14 -3.12 -0.01
N PHE A 47 17.80 -2.46 1.11
CA PHE A 47 16.53 -2.60 1.78
C PHE A 47 15.74 -1.30 1.69
N TRP A 48 14.55 -1.32 1.05
CA TRP A 48 13.67 -0.17 0.92
C TRP A 48 12.50 -0.28 1.88
N ALA A 49 12.36 0.70 2.77
CA ALA A 49 11.34 0.73 3.78
C ALA A 49 10.67 2.11 3.88
N LYS A 50 9.46 2.13 4.41
CA LYS A 50 8.77 3.38 4.71
C LYS A 50 9.35 3.97 5.99
N ASN A 51 9.59 5.26 5.98
CA ASN A 51 9.83 6.07 7.15
C ASN A 51 8.54 6.83 7.45
N ASP A 52 7.77 6.35 8.41
CA ASP A 52 6.81 7.22 9.07
C ASP A 52 7.55 8.25 9.91
N THR A 53 6.87 9.30 10.32
CA THR A 53 7.40 10.31 11.24
C THR A 53 7.81 9.73 12.61
N ASN A 54 7.55 8.44 12.82
CA ASN A 54 7.96 7.70 14.02
C ASN A 54 9.43 7.28 13.94
N LEU A 55 10.32 8.05 14.57
CA LEU A 55 11.77 7.78 14.58
C LEU A 55 12.12 6.45 15.26
N THR A 56 11.27 5.94 16.15
CA THR A 56 11.47 4.65 16.83
C THR A 56 11.47 3.50 15.82
N GLN A 57 10.62 3.57 14.78
CA GLN A 57 10.59 2.55 13.73
C GLN A 57 11.88 2.53 12.91
N VAL A 58 12.48 3.69 12.65
CA VAL A 58 13.77 3.78 11.96
C VAL A 58 14.88 3.14 12.79
N ALA A 59 14.93 3.44 14.09
CA ALA A 59 15.92 2.86 14.99
C ALA A 59 15.81 1.32 15.05
N ILE A 60 14.60 0.76 14.96
CA ILE A 60 14.39 -0.70 14.91
C ILE A 60 14.95 -1.30 13.63
N TYR A 61 14.76 -0.65 12.47
CA TYR A 61 15.38 -1.12 11.22
C TYR A 61 16.91 -1.07 11.30
N GLU A 62 17.47 0.00 11.83
CA GLU A 62 18.91 0.17 11.98
C GLU A 62 19.50 -0.89 12.92
N GLN A 63 18.84 -1.13 14.08
CA GLN A 63 19.27 -2.18 15.03
C GLN A 63 19.15 -3.58 14.41
N ALA A 64 18.05 -3.88 13.72
CA ALA A 64 17.88 -5.17 13.05
C ALA A 64 18.95 -5.42 11.97
N ILE A 65 19.38 -4.38 11.27
CA ILE A 65 20.46 -4.46 10.30
C ILE A 65 21.80 -4.74 11.01
N GLU A 66 22.12 -4.01 12.08
CA GLU A 66 23.34 -4.19 12.84
C GLU A 66 23.44 -5.62 13.41
N ASP A 67 22.38 -6.11 14.02
CA ASP A 67 22.31 -7.45 14.59
C ASP A 67 22.44 -8.54 13.51
N PHE A 68 21.77 -8.34 12.36
CA PHE A 68 21.88 -9.26 11.22
C PHE A 68 23.29 -9.29 10.62
N GLU A 69 23.93 -8.13 10.41
CA GLU A 69 25.29 -8.04 9.90
C GLU A 69 26.32 -8.65 10.86
N ALA A 70 26.04 -8.63 12.18
CA ALA A 70 26.88 -9.32 13.17
C ALA A 70 26.82 -10.85 13.02
N LEU A 71 25.66 -11.40 12.63
CA LEU A 71 25.49 -12.84 12.34
C LEU A 71 26.06 -13.23 10.97
N TYR A 72 25.88 -12.38 9.96
CA TYR A 72 26.33 -12.60 8.58
C TYR A 72 27.28 -11.49 8.13
N PRO A 73 28.56 -11.50 8.58
CA PRO A 73 29.50 -10.38 8.33
C PRO A 73 29.90 -10.23 6.86
N ASN A 74 29.53 -11.18 6.03
CA ASN A 74 29.70 -11.12 4.58
C ASN A 74 28.51 -10.48 3.84
N ILE A 75 27.45 -10.06 4.57
CA ILE A 75 26.30 -9.36 4.00
C ILE A 75 26.27 -7.94 4.57
N ARG A 76 26.22 -6.96 3.68
CA ARG A 76 26.00 -5.55 4.02
C ARG A 76 24.62 -5.11 3.58
N VAL A 77 23.82 -4.51 4.48
CA VAL A 77 22.46 -4.05 4.19
C VAL A 77 22.41 -2.52 4.14
N ASN A 78 22.07 -1.97 2.98
CA ASN A 78 21.93 -0.54 2.75
C ASN A 78 20.46 -0.14 2.85
N LEU A 79 20.07 0.51 3.95
CA LEU A 79 18.72 1.00 4.18
C LEU A 79 18.44 2.26 3.37
N ARG A 80 17.33 2.26 2.63
CA ARG A 80 16.75 3.45 2.00
C ARG A 80 15.33 3.68 2.50
N LEU A 81 15.09 4.86 3.08
CA LEU A 81 13.82 5.25 3.65
C LEU A 81 13.02 6.12 2.67
N TYR A 82 11.71 5.91 2.66
CA TYR A 82 10.73 6.62 1.86
C TYR A 82 9.63 7.21 2.74
N THR A 83 9.05 8.32 2.34
CA THR A 83 7.98 8.99 3.09
C THR A 83 6.64 8.24 3.03
N ASP A 84 6.41 7.47 1.96
CA ASP A 84 5.17 6.72 1.78
C ASP A 84 5.35 5.52 0.83
N TYR A 85 4.42 4.56 0.91
CA TYR A 85 4.44 3.36 0.06
C TYR A 85 4.19 3.64 -1.42
N GLY A 86 3.48 4.72 -1.76
CA GLY A 86 3.25 5.11 -3.15
C GLY A 86 4.53 5.55 -3.85
N ARG A 87 5.46 6.20 -3.12
CA ARG A 87 6.79 6.51 -3.64
C ARG A 87 7.64 5.28 -3.83
N ILE A 88 7.63 4.33 -2.87
CA ILE A 88 8.30 3.03 -3.05
C ILE A 88 7.76 2.35 -4.31
N TYR A 89 6.44 2.27 -4.46
CA TYR A 89 5.77 1.67 -5.61
C TYR A 89 6.23 2.26 -6.94
N ASN A 90 6.21 3.58 -7.08
CA ASN A 90 6.61 4.27 -8.31
C ASN A 90 8.10 4.08 -8.63
N ASP A 91 8.96 4.14 -7.61
CA ASP A 91 10.39 3.95 -7.78
C ASP A 91 10.69 2.49 -8.16
N VAL A 92 10.04 1.50 -7.55
CA VAL A 92 10.22 0.09 -7.93
C VAL A 92 9.83 -0.14 -9.39
N ILE A 93 8.67 0.34 -9.86
CA ILE A 93 8.25 0.20 -11.26
C ILE A 93 9.30 0.80 -12.22
N THR A 94 9.81 1.98 -11.89
CA THR A 94 10.85 2.62 -12.69
C THR A 94 12.13 1.79 -12.71
N ASN A 95 12.52 1.22 -11.57
CA ASN A 95 13.73 0.43 -11.43
C ASN A 95 13.61 -0.98 -12.05
N ILE A 96 12.41 -1.55 -12.16
CA ILE A 96 12.17 -2.78 -12.93
C ILE A 96 12.58 -2.57 -14.39
N ALA A 97 12.16 -1.45 -14.99
CA ALA A 97 12.48 -1.13 -16.38
C ALA A 97 14.00 -0.96 -16.65
N THR A 98 14.76 -0.56 -15.63
CA THR A 98 16.20 -0.33 -15.72
C THR A 98 17.06 -1.49 -15.16
N GLY A 99 16.43 -2.49 -14.52
CA GLY A 99 17.12 -3.61 -13.88
C GLY A 99 17.87 -3.21 -12.60
N THR A 100 17.40 -2.17 -11.91
CA THR A 100 18.06 -1.61 -10.69
C THR A 100 17.12 -1.66 -9.48
N THR A 101 16.26 -2.68 -9.40
CA THR A 101 15.36 -2.92 -8.27
C THR A 101 16.12 -3.06 -6.96
N PRO A 102 15.52 -2.75 -5.78
CA PRO A 102 16.10 -3.13 -4.51
C PRO A 102 16.25 -4.65 -4.40
N ASN A 103 16.97 -5.11 -3.39
CA ASN A 103 17.02 -6.53 -3.04
C ASN A 103 15.80 -6.93 -2.22
N VAL A 104 15.47 -6.14 -1.21
CA VAL A 104 14.36 -6.34 -0.29
C VAL A 104 13.53 -5.07 -0.22
N CYS A 105 12.22 -5.19 -0.23
CA CYS A 105 11.31 -4.06 -0.18
C CYS A 105 10.11 -4.34 0.73
N ILE A 106 9.80 -3.41 1.63
CA ILE A 106 8.53 -3.42 2.37
C ILE A 106 7.47 -2.71 1.52
N THR A 107 6.39 -3.40 1.21
CA THR A 107 5.36 -2.91 0.30
C THR A 107 4.02 -3.62 0.53
N TYR A 108 2.97 -3.21 -0.16
CA TYR A 108 1.69 -3.91 -0.12
C TYR A 108 1.60 -5.03 -1.18
N PRO A 109 0.84 -6.12 -0.92
CA PRO A 109 0.62 -7.18 -1.91
C PRO A 109 0.07 -6.68 -3.25
N ASP A 110 -0.84 -5.70 -3.25
CA ASP A 110 -1.36 -5.06 -4.48
C ASP A 110 -0.25 -4.44 -5.34
N HIS A 111 0.78 -3.89 -4.71
CA HIS A 111 1.94 -3.34 -5.39
C HIS A 111 2.80 -4.46 -6.01
N VAL A 112 3.01 -5.55 -5.25
CA VAL A 112 3.76 -6.72 -5.74
C VAL A 112 3.13 -7.29 -7.01
N ALA A 113 1.80 -7.35 -7.08
CA ALA A 113 1.09 -7.78 -8.29
C ALA A 113 1.49 -6.98 -9.54
N THR A 114 1.70 -5.68 -9.38
CA THR A 114 2.20 -4.82 -10.47
C THR A 114 3.68 -5.08 -10.77
N TYR A 115 4.51 -5.35 -9.75
CA TYR A 115 5.93 -5.65 -9.95
C TYR A 115 6.16 -6.91 -10.78
N LEU A 116 5.23 -7.86 -10.74
CA LEU A 116 5.26 -9.07 -11.57
C LEU A 116 5.09 -8.80 -13.08
N THR A 117 4.79 -7.57 -13.47
CA THR A 117 4.82 -7.17 -14.90
C THR A 117 6.24 -7.17 -15.47
N GLY A 118 7.26 -7.04 -14.62
CA GLY A 118 8.64 -7.32 -14.98
C GLY A 118 8.89 -8.83 -14.94
N GLN A 119 9.22 -9.44 -16.08
CA GLN A 119 9.46 -10.87 -16.15
C GLN A 119 10.56 -11.28 -15.16
N ASP A 120 10.25 -12.24 -14.29
CA ASP A 120 11.14 -12.78 -13.25
C ASP A 120 11.77 -11.72 -12.32
N SER A 121 11.13 -10.55 -12.17
CA SER A 121 11.67 -9.45 -11.35
C SER A 121 11.51 -9.68 -9.85
N VAL A 122 10.45 -10.35 -9.42
CA VAL A 122 10.18 -10.72 -8.03
C VAL A 122 10.36 -12.23 -7.87
N VAL A 123 11.00 -12.63 -6.78
CA VAL A 123 11.26 -14.05 -6.48
C VAL A 123 9.98 -14.73 -6.02
N PRO A 124 9.54 -15.83 -6.67
CA PRO A 124 8.54 -16.72 -6.09
C PRO A 124 9.15 -17.44 -4.88
N LEU A 125 8.50 -17.34 -3.72
CA LEU A 125 9.07 -17.75 -2.44
C LEU A 125 8.79 -19.21 -2.07
N ASP A 126 7.96 -19.92 -2.82
CA ASP A 126 7.54 -21.30 -2.49
C ASP A 126 8.73 -22.25 -2.33
N ALA A 127 9.72 -22.17 -3.22
CA ALA A 127 10.92 -22.99 -3.11
C ALA A 127 11.77 -22.63 -1.88
N LEU A 128 11.85 -21.34 -1.55
CA LEU A 128 12.52 -20.87 -0.33
C LEU A 128 11.76 -21.26 0.93
N PHE A 129 10.42 -21.24 0.91
CA PHE A 129 9.63 -21.71 2.05
C PHE A 129 9.82 -23.18 2.35
N ALA A 130 10.00 -23.98 1.32
CA ALA A 130 10.18 -25.44 1.42
C ALA A 130 11.63 -25.88 1.64
N ASP A 131 12.61 -24.96 1.58
CA ASP A 131 14.03 -25.30 1.73
C ASP A 131 14.36 -25.66 3.18
N GLU A 132 14.95 -26.84 3.41
CA GLU A 132 15.25 -27.36 4.74
C GLU A 132 16.44 -26.66 5.42
N GLN A 133 17.31 -26.00 4.64
CA GLN A 133 18.52 -25.36 5.14
C GLN A 133 18.29 -23.86 5.39
N TYR A 134 17.73 -23.16 4.42
CA TYR A 134 17.61 -21.70 4.41
C TYR A 134 16.16 -21.21 4.41
N GLY A 135 15.16 -22.11 4.43
CA GLY A 135 13.75 -21.79 4.56
C GLY A 135 13.36 -21.42 5.99
N PHE A 136 12.07 -21.28 6.22
CA PHE A 136 11.54 -20.97 7.54
C PHE A 136 11.88 -22.06 8.56
N GLY A 137 12.59 -21.69 9.65
CA GLY A 137 13.10 -22.62 10.65
C GLY A 137 14.23 -23.51 10.14
N GLY A 138 14.91 -23.11 9.05
CA GLY A 138 15.96 -23.88 8.39
C GLY A 138 17.17 -24.18 9.28
N SER A 139 17.84 -25.33 8.99
CA SER A 139 18.91 -25.85 9.82
C SER A 139 20.20 -25.04 9.79
N GLU A 140 20.44 -24.26 8.71
CA GLU A 140 21.67 -23.48 8.50
C GLU A 140 21.50 -21.99 8.85
N LEU A 141 20.36 -21.61 9.43
CA LEU A 141 20.10 -20.23 9.86
C LEU A 141 20.86 -19.91 11.15
N LEU A 142 21.48 -18.74 11.23
CA LEU A 142 22.21 -18.26 12.41
C LEU A 142 21.31 -17.50 13.41
N PHE A 143 20.01 -17.51 13.21
CA PHE A 143 18.98 -16.85 14.05
C PHE A 143 17.74 -17.73 14.21
N ASP A 144 16.93 -17.42 15.22
CA ASP A 144 15.67 -18.13 15.48
C ASP A 144 14.56 -17.65 14.52
N SER A 145 14.56 -18.20 13.30
CA SER A 145 13.53 -17.94 12.30
C SER A 145 12.20 -18.56 12.72
N PRO A 146 11.07 -17.91 12.47
CA PRO A 146 9.78 -18.58 12.61
C PRO A 146 9.67 -19.76 11.63
N LYS A 147 8.82 -20.73 11.97
CA LYS A 147 8.39 -21.77 11.03
C LYS A 147 7.23 -21.27 10.18
N LEU A 148 7.04 -21.86 9.01
CA LEU A 148 5.97 -21.45 8.10
C LEU A 148 4.57 -21.61 8.73
N ASP A 149 4.35 -22.64 9.51
CA ASP A 149 3.10 -22.91 10.21
C ASP A 149 2.86 -22.01 11.45
N GLU A 150 3.88 -21.27 11.88
CA GLU A 150 3.76 -20.24 12.90
C GLU A 150 3.28 -18.90 12.34
N ILE A 151 3.33 -18.69 11.01
CA ILE A 151 2.76 -17.50 10.37
C ILE A 151 1.24 -17.61 10.36
N VAL A 152 0.55 -16.57 10.84
CA VAL A 152 -0.92 -16.55 10.89
C VAL A 152 -1.49 -16.74 9.47
N PRO A 153 -2.29 -17.81 9.22
CA PRO A 153 -2.71 -18.17 7.86
C PRO A 153 -3.47 -17.05 7.13
N GLN A 154 -4.29 -16.28 7.84
CA GLN A 154 -5.03 -15.15 7.28
C GLN A 154 -4.09 -14.06 6.75
N PHE A 155 -2.96 -13.84 7.42
CA PHE A 155 -1.97 -12.84 7.04
C PHE A 155 -1.11 -13.32 5.86
N LEU A 156 -0.76 -14.61 5.84
CA LEU A 156 0.01 -15.20 4.75
C LEU A 156 -0.80 -15.25 3.45
N ALA A 157 -2.11 -15.50 3.54
CA ALA A 157 -3.00 -15.62 2.38
C ALA A 157 -2.98 -14.40 1.45
N GLU A 158 -2.75 -13.20 2.00
CA GLU A 158 -2.63 -11.94 1.25
C GLU A 158 -1.41 -11.90 0.31
N CYS A 159 -0.37 -12.66 0.63
CA CYS A 159 0.89 -12.68 -0.10
C CYS A 159 0.90 -13.67 -1.27
N ARG A 160 -0.20 -14.42 -1.45
CA ARG A 160 -0.35 -15.40 -2.52
C ARG A 160 -0.99 -14.76 -3.75
N LEU A 161 -0.25 -14.75 -4.86
CA LEU A 161 -0.71 -14.26 -6.15
C LEU A 161 -0.79 -15.44 -7.12
N GLY A 162 -2.00 -15.76 -7.56
CA GLY A 162 -2.25 -17.00 -8.31
C GLY A 162 -1.94 -18.23 -7.44
N GLU A 163 -0.99 -19.04 -7.89
CA GLU A 163 -0.62 -20.27 -7.20
C GLU A 163 0.64 -20.16 -6.32
N GLN A 164 1.34 -19.00 -6.34
CA GLN A 164 2.64 -18.82 -5.70
C GLN A 164 2.63 -17.67 -4.69
N TYR A 165 3.54 -17.73 -3.72
CA TYR A 165 3.83 -16.65 -2.79
C TYR A 165 4.94 -15.74 -3.33
N TYR A 166 4.71 -14.42 -3.36
CA TYR A 166 5.69 -13.43 -3.82
C TYR A 166 6.07 -12.41 -2.75
N ALA A 167 5.56 -12.60 -1.56
CA ALA A 167 5.89 -11.81 -0.38
C ALA A 167 5.69 -12.65 0.87
N VAL A 168 6.19 -12.14 2.01
CA VAL A 168 5.85 -12.60 3.34
C VAL A 168 5.20 -11.46 4.11
N PRO A 169 4.20 -11.70 4.97
CA PRO A 169 3.63 -10.64 5.79
C PRO A 169 4.70 -10.11 6.74
N TYR A 170 4.75 -8.77 6.94
CA TYR A 170 5.70 -8.16 7.88
C TYR A 170 5.02 -7.68 9.16
N MET A 171 4.01 -6.83 9.04
CA MET A 171 3.15 -6.35 10.13
C MET A 171 1.72 -6.36 9.67
N ARG A 172 0.78 -6.52 10.60
CA ARG A 172 -0.64 -6.43 10.27
C ARG A 172 -1.34 -5.41 11.16
N SER A 173 -2.32 -4.79 10.55
CA SER A 173 -3.27 -3.86 11.14
C SER A 173 -4.66 -4.12 10.56
N THR A 174 -5.65 -3.47 11.12
CA THR A 174 -6.98 -3.33 10.54
C THR A 174 -7.39 -1.86 10.64
N GLU A 175 -8.61 -1.52 10.31
CA GLU A 175 -9.17 -0.21 10.62
C GLU A 175 -10.00 -0.28 11.89
N ALA A 176 -9.95 0.78 12.67
CA ALA A 176 -10.73 0.97 13.87
C ALA A 176 -11.50 2.29 13.82
N CYS A 177 -12.61 2.37 14.55
CA CYS A 177 -13.33 3.60 14.80
C CYS A 177 -12.88 4.18 16.14
N TYR A 178 -12.23 5.34 16.08
CA TYR A 178 -11.86 6.14 17.25
C TYR A 178 -13.01 7.11 17.51
N VAL A 179 -13.60 7.03 18.71
CA VAL A 179 -14.85 7.71 19.06
C VAL A 179 -14.60 8.75 20.13
N ASN A 180 -15.02 9.98 19.89
CA ASN A 180 -15.15 10.97 20.96
C ASN A 180 -16.44 10.64 21.74
N LYS A 181 -16.30 9.82 22.77
CA LYS A 181 -17.42 9.33 23.60
C LYS A 181 -18.12 10.48 24.31
N THR A 182 -17.37 11.45 24.80
CA THR A 182 -17.92 12.63 25.47
C THR A 182 -18.92 13.37 24.59
N PHE A 183 -18.66 13.47 23.29
CA PHE A 183 -19.59 14.13 22.37
C PHE A 183 -20.80 13.26 22.00
N VAL A 184 -20.63 11.95 21.92
CA VAL A 184 -21.77 11.02 21.75
C VAL A 184 -22.76 11.19 22.91
N GLU A 185 -22.26 11.19 24.15
CA GLU A 185 -23.07 11.35 25.36
C GLU A 185 -23.68 12.77 25.46
N ALA A 186 -22.93 13.81 25.10
CA ALA A 186 -23.42 15.19 25.09
C ALA A 186 -24.56 15.41 24.08
N LEU A 187 -24.63 14.62 23.02
CA LEU A 187 -25.75 14.59 22.06
C LEU A 187 -26.95 13.77 22.57
N GLY A 188 -26.85 13.15 23.76
CA GLY A 188 -27.90 12.35 24.36
C GLY A 188 -27.96 10.89 23.90
N TYR A 189 -26.89 10.39 23.29
CA TYR A 189 -26.78 8.99 22.86
C TYR A 189 -25.93 8.20 23.86
N GLU A 190 -26.22 6.92 23.99
CA GLU A 190 -25.38 5.95 24.66
C GLU A 190 -24.53 5.23 23.62
N LEU A 191 -23.21 5.15 23.84
CA LEU A 191 -22.30 4.46 22.93
C LEU A 191 -22.55 2.94 23.02
N PRO A 192 -22.99 2.26 21.93
CA PRO A 192 -23.27 0.83 21.97
C PRO A 192 -21.97 0.02 22.03
N GLU A 193 -22.02 -1.21 22.55
CA GLU A 193 -20.87 -2.15 22.49
C GLU A 193 -20.43 -2.47 21.04
N ARG A 194 -21.35 -2.37 20.10
CA ARG A 194 -21.14 -2.75 18.68
C ARG A 194 -21.65 -1.65 17.77
N LEU A 195 -20.74 -0.98 17.08
CA LEU A 195 -21.09 0.09 16.15
C LEU A 195 -21.79 -0.44 14.90
N THR A 196 -22.84 0.27 14.48
CA THR A 196 -23.50 0.08 13.20
C THR A 196 -23.38 1.32 12.33
N TRP A 197 -23.47 1.17 11.01
CA TRP A 197 -23.51 2.31 10.09
C TRP A 197 -24.69 3.23 10.39
N ALA A 198 -25.83 2.66 10.77
CA ALA A 198 -27.01 3.44 11.14
C ALA A 198 -26.73 4.36 12.34
N PHE A 199 -26.08 3.86 13.39
CA PHE A 199 -25.72 4.65 14.57
C PHE A 199 -24.74 5.77 14.22
N ILE A 200 -23.70 5.45 13.42
CA ILE A 200 -22.72 6.46 12.96
C ILE A 200 -23.45 7.61 12.23
N TRP A 201 -24.34 7.28 11.29
CA TRP A 201 -25.06 8.28 10.52
C TRP A 201 -26.01 9.09 11.39
N GLU A 202 -26.75 8.47 12.30
CA GLU A 202 -27.71 9.14 13.19
C GLU A 202 -27.03 10.17 14.09
N VAL A 203 -25.99 9.77 14.81
CA VAL A 203 -25.23 10.66 15.70
C VAL A 203 -24.53 11.76 14.91
N SER A 204 -23.95 11.41 13.75
CA SER A 204 -23.28 12.40 12.90
C SER A 204 -24.24 13.46 12.35
N GLU A 205 -25.46 13.10 12.00
CA GLU A 205 -26.51 14.06 11.59
C GLU A 205 -26.91 14.96 12.76
N ALA A 206 -27.11 14.42 13.96
CA ALA A 206 -27.44 15.20 15.15
C ALA A 206 -26.36 16.25 15.46
N ALA A 207 -25.09 15.93 15.22
CA ALA A 207 -23.96 16.83 15.46
C ALA A 207 -23.85 17.99 14.46
N THR A 208 -24.67 18.02 13.39
CA THR A 208 -24.64 19.11 12.40
C THR A 208 -25.37 20.38 12.85
N ALA A 209 -26.10 20.34 13.97
CA ALA A 209 -26.86 21.46 14.49
C ALA A 209 -25.97 22.66 14.83
N LYS A 210 -26.46 23.88 14.49
CA LYS A 210 -25.73 25.14 14.66
C LYS A 210 -26.58 26.18 15.38
N ASP A 211 -25.89 27.12 16.05
CA ASP A 211 -26.47 28.33 16.59
C ASP A 211 -26.75 29.40 15.49
N GLU A 212 -27.31 30.53 15.91
CA GLU A 212 -27.57 31.68 15.00
C GLU A 212 -26.30 32.30 14.41
N GLU A 213 -25.16 32.13 15.08
CA GLU A 213 -23.83 32.63 14.68
C GLU A 213 -23.12 31.63 13.74
N GLY A 214 -23.70 30.44 13.55
CA GLY A 214 -23.21 29.38 12.68
C GLY A 214 -22.10 28.54 13.31
N ASN A 215 -21.95 28.56 14.64
CA ASN A 215 -21.11 27.61 15.36
C ASN A 215 -21.86 26.29 15.53
N TYR A 216 -21.15 25.18 15.52
CA TYR A 216 -21.76 23.90 15.84
C TYR A 216 -22.09 23.83 17.34
N LEU A 217 -23.30 23.42 17.68
CA LEU A 217 -23.77 23.37 19.08
C LEU A 217 -22.92 22.44 19.95
N ILE A 218 -22.44 21.35 19.37
CA ILE A 218 -21.69 20.31 20.11
C ILE A 218 -20.30 20.79 20.58
N ASN A 219 -19.61 21.63 19.82
CA ASN A 219 -18.25 22.05 20.15
C ASN A 219 -18.05 23.57 20.20
N GLY A 220 -19.06 24.37 19.91
CA GLY A 220 -18.98 25.83 19.87
C GLY A 220 -18.07 26.40 18.78
N GLN A 221 -17.59 25.58 17.85
CA GLN A 221 -16.63 25.96 16.81
C GLN A 221 -17.32 26.16 15.44
N LYS A 222 -16.61 26.85 14.53
CA LYS A 222 -17.03 27.00 13.12
C LYS A 222 -16.76 25.75 12.28
N VAL A 223 -15.96 24.82 12.79
CA VAL A 223 -15.53 23.61 12.08
C VAL A 223 -16.00 22.39 12.87
N MET A 224 -16.67 21.50 12.17
CA MET A 224 -17.05 20.19 12.66
C MET A 224 -17.26 19.28 11.46
N ILE A 225 -16.70 18.10 11.51
CA ILE A 225 -16.92 17.00 10.58
C ILE A 225 -17.21 15.78 11.44
N PRO A 226 -18.49 15.54 11.75
CA PRO A 226 -18.87 14.51 12.71
C PRO A 226 -18.29 13.13 12.41
N PHE A 227 -18.25 12.73 11.13
CA PHE A 227 -17.69 11.46 10.70
C PHE A 227 -16.63 11.65 9.61
N ILE A 228 -15.46 11.07 9.83
CA ILE A 228 -14.33 11.05 8.91
C ILE A 228 -13.91 9.60 8.69
N TYR A 229 -13.74 9.21 7.44
CA TYR A 229 -13.13 7.95 7.04
C TYR A 229 -11.88 8.24 6.20
N LYS A 230 -10.69 7.86 6.67
CA LYS A 230 -9.43 8.23 6.03
C LYS A 230 -9.24 7.53 4.69
N SER A 231 -9.35 6.21 4.68
CA SER A 231 -9.16 5.38 3.48
C SER A 231 -10.49 5.15 2.79
N THR A 232 -10.85 6.06 1.88
CA THR A 232 -12.15 6.00 1.17
C THR A 232 -12.30 4.75 0.30
N ASP A 233 -11.18 4.17 -0.17
CA ASP A 233 -11.15 2.87 -0.84
C ASP A 233 -11.56 1.74 0.11
N ASN A 234 -10.98 1.68 1.30
CA ASN A 234 -11.35 0.71 2.32
C ASN A 234 -12.81 0.87 2.76
N MET A 235 -13.29 2.11 2.92
CA MET A 235 -14.69 2.37 3.23
C MET A 235 -15.61 1.67 2.23
N MET A 236 -15.42 1.91 0.93
CA MET A 236 -16.23 1.31 -0.12
C MET A 236 -16.10 -0.23 -0.13
N ILE A 237 -14.87 -0.74 -0.04
CA ILE A 237 -14.59 -2.19 -0.07
C ILE A 237 -15.24 -2.89 1.14
N GLN A 238 -15.12 -2.34 2.34
CA GLN A 238 -15.72 -2.92 3.55
C GLN A 238 -17.24 -2.90 3.49
N MET A 239 -17.85 -1.77 3.09
CA MET A 239 -19.30 -1.67 2.95
C MET A 239 -19.84 -2.69 1.94
N LEU A 240 -19.17 -2.87 0.81
CA LEU A 240 -19.54 -3.88 -0.19
C LEU A 240 -19.39 -5.30 0.36
N ARG A 241 -18.28 -5.58 1.04
CA ARG A 241 -18.03 -6.89 1.65
C ARG A 241 -19.09 -7.24 2.70
N GLN A 242 -19.43 -6.31 3.58
CA GLN A 242 -20.45 -6.47 4.61
C GLN A 242 -21.86 -6.69 4.01
N LYS A 243 -22.16 -6.09 2.85
CA LYS A 243 -23.40 -6.30 2.10
C LYS A 243 -23.36 -7.51 1.16
N ASN A 244 -22.28 -8.30 1.19
CA ASN A 244 -22.04 -9.42 0.27
C ASN A 244 -22.18 -9.02 -1.21
N ALA A 245 -21.76 -7.80 -1.55
CA ALA A 245 -21.79 -7.26 -2.90
C ALA A 245 -20.42 -7.40 -3.59
N GLY A 246 -20.44 -7.42 -4.94
CA GLY A 246 -19.24 -7.61 -5.73
C GLY A 246 -18.31 -6.39 -5.70
N TYR A 247 -17.02 -6.62 -5.40
CA TYR A 247 -15.93 -5.69 -5.59
C TYR A 247 -15.03 -6.14 -6.73
N SER A 248 -14.41 -7.30 -6.59
CA SER A 248 -13.62 -7.96 -7.65
C SER A 248 -13.72 -9.47 -7.55
N GLY A 249 -13.55 -10.16 -8.67
CA GLY A 249 -13.34 -11.60 -8.71
C GLY A 249 -11.88 -11.98 -8.46
N LYS A 250 -11.63 -13.27 -8.23
CA LYS A 250 -10.29 -13.80 -7.94
C LYS A 250 -9.31 -13.65 -9.11
N ASN A 251 -9.83 -13.58 -10.33
CA ASN A 251 -9.03 -13.46 -11.55
C ASN A 251 -8.98 -12.04 -12.10
N GLY A 252 -9.43 -11.05 -11.34
CA GLY A 252 -9.42 -9.65 -11.74
C GLY A 252 -10.71 -9.15 -12.42
N GLU A 253 -11.81 -9.92 -12.31
CA GLU A 253 -13.10 -9.42 -12.77
C GLU A 253 -13.50 -8.16 -11.96
N VAL A 254 -13.85 -7.10 -12.66
CA VAL A 254 -14.29 -5.83 -12.07
C VAL A 254 -15.79 -5.93 -11.78
N LEU A 255 -16.15 -6.05 -10.51
CA LEU A 255 -17.54 -6.26 -10.07
C LEU A 255 -18.12 -5.06 -9.31
N ILE A 256 -17.32 -4.02 -9.07
CA ILE A 256 -17.69 -2.88 -8.22
C ILE A 256 -18.82 -2.01 -8.80
N PHE A 257 -19.04 -2.03 -10.12
CA PHE A 257 -20.04 -1.21 -10.79
C PHE A 257 -21.43 -1.90 -10.76
N ASN A 258 -22.03 -1.94 -9.57
CA ASN A 258 -23.31 -2.61 -9.32
C ASN A 258 -24.30 -1.73 -8.55
N ASP A 259 -25.53 -2.20 -8.39
CA ASP A 259 -26.60 -1.43 -7.74
C ASP A 259 -26.30 -1.15 -6.26
N THR A 260 -25.69 -2.08 -5.53
CA THR A 260 -25.30 -1.85 -4.13
C THR A 260 -24.28 -0.72 -4.01
N THR A 261 -23.29 -0.65 -4.92
CA THR A 261 -22.34 0.47 -4.97
C THR A 261 -23.09 1.79 -5.21
N LYS A 262 -24.07 1.80 -6.11
CA LYS A 262 -24.89 2.98 -6.38
C LYS A 262 -25.68 3.43 -5.15
N GLU A 263 -26.32 2.50 -4.44
CA GLU A 263 -27.03 2.76 -3.18
C GLU A 263 -26.11 3.37 -2.12
N LEU A 264 -24.93 2.80 -1.93
CA LEU A 264 -23.92 3.30 -1.00
C LEU A 264 -23.44 4.71 -1.37
N LEU A 265 -23.24 5.00 -2.65
CA LEU A 265 -22.86 6.33 -3.11
C LEU A 265 -23.96 7.36 -2.88
N PHE A 266 -25.25 6.99 -3.00
CA PHE A 266 -26.36 7.85 -2.66
C PHE A 266 -26.47 8.11 -1.16
N GLU A 267 -26.23 7.09 -0.32
CA GLU A 267 -26.19 7.23 1.13
C GLU A 267 -25.06 8.19 1.55
N ILE A 268 -23.85 7.99 1.03
CA ILE A 268 -22.70 8.88 1.25
C ILE A 268 -23.02 10.31 0.80
N ALA A 269 -23.64 10.49 -0.38
CA ALA A 269 -24.03 11.79 -0.89
C ALA A 269 -25.01 12.50 0.03
N LYS A 270 -25.99 11.77 0.59
CA LYS A 270 -26.99 12.27 1.54
C LYS A 270 -26.29 12.85 2.78
N HIS A 271 -25.39 12.09 3.41
CA HIS A 271 -24.71 12.48 4.64
C HIS A 271 -23.61 13.53 4.41
N ALA A 272 -22.99 13.54 3.22
CA ALA A 272 -22.11 14.63 2.81
C ALA A 272 -22.87 15.94 2.58
N LYS A 273 -24.14 15.88 2.13
CA LYS A 273 -24.99 17.06 1.89
C LYS A 273 -25.42 17.73 3.18
N SER A 274 -25.73 16.98 4.23
CA SER A 274 -26.05 17.50 5.55
C SER A 274 -24.84 18.07 6.27
N GLY A 275 -23.61 17.64 5.90
CA GLY A 275 -22.37 17.96 6.59
C GLY A 275 -21.97 16.93 7.65
N ALA A 276 -22.73 15.84 7.78
CA ALA A 276 -22.43 14.75 8.72
C ALA A 276 -21.16 13.98 8.36
N PHE A 277 -20.81 13.94 7.07
CA PHE A 277 -19.64 13.24 6.53
C PHE A 277 -18.83 14.13 5.60
N SER A 278 -17.50 13.98 5.62
CA SER A 278 -16.61 14.56 4.61
C SER A 278 -15.34 13.76 4.43
N THR A 279 -14.70 13.94 3.27
CA THR A 279 -13.40 13.38 2.92
C THR A 279 -12.37 14.47 2.77
N PHE A 280 -11.09 14.12 2.94
CA PHE A 280 -9.97 15.04 2.77
C PHE A 280 -8.95 14.47 1.79
N LYS A 281 -8.76 15.14 0.68
CA LYS A 281 -7.70 14.82 -0.28
C LYS A 281 -6.31 15.34 0.12
N ILE A 282 -6.25 16.19 1.15
CA ILE A 282 -5.01 16.86 1.55
C ILE A 282 -4.65 16.35 2.93
N SER A 283 -3.50 15.79 3.07
CA SER A 283 -2.63 15.49 4.22
C SER A 283 -3.14 15.75 5.67
N SER A 284 -4.43 15.95 5.90
CA SER A 284 -4.99 16.12 7.23
C SER A 284 -5.41 14.75 7.75
N TYR A 285 -4.73 14.31 8.78
CA TYR A 285 -5.09 13.08 9.45
C TYR A 285 -6.37 13.27 10.27
N PRO A 286 -7.27 12.28 10.33
CA PRO A 286 -8.47 12.33 11.18
C PRO A 286 -8.15 12.66 12.63
N ALA A 287 -6.99 12.23 13.14
CA ALA A 287 -6.50 12.52 14.48
C ALA A 287 -6.51 14.02 14.79
N ASN A 288 -6.09 14.88 13.87
CA ASN A 288 -6.05 16.33 14.10
C ASN A 288 -7.44 16.92 14.33
N PHE A 289 -8.46 16.40 13.64
CA PHE A 289 -9.85 16.80 13.85
C PHE A 289 -10.44 16.20 15.12
N LEU A 290 -10.14 14.94 15.41
CA LEU A 290 -10.60 14.27 16.62
C LEU A 290 -10.04 14.99 17.86
N ASN A 291 -8.72 15.21 17.89
CA ASN A 291 -8.02 15.82 19.03
C ASN A 291 -8.38 17.32 19.23
N ALA A 292 -8.78 18.01 18.17
CA ALA A 292 -9.31 19.37 18.24
C ALA A 292 -10.81 19.45 18.58
N GLY A 293 -11.47 18.33 18.90
CA GLY A 293 -12.92 18.31 19.14
C GLY A 293 -13.75 18.69 17.90
N GLN A 294 -13.26 18.39 16.72
CA GLN A 294 -13.91 18.70 15.43
C GLN A 294 -14.40 17.44 14.70
N CYS A 295 -14.33 16.28 15.35
CA CYS A 295 -14.80 14.99 14.86
C CYS A 295 -15.37 14.16 16.02
N ILE A 296 -16.34 13.31 15.73
CA ILE A 296 -16.89 12.35 16.70
C ILE A 296 -16.39 10.94 16.37
N PHE A 297 -16.52 10.55 15.11
CA PHE A 297 -16.12 9.23 14.62
C PHE A 297 -15.01 9.38 13.59
N ALA A 298 -13.82 8.92 13.94
CA ALA A 298 -12.66 8.89 13.06
C ALA A 298 -12.31 7.45 12.74
N ILE A 299 -12.48 7.02 11.48
CA ILE A 299 -12.00 5.70 11.06
C ILE A 299 -10.64 5.84 10.40
N ASP A 300 -9.65 5.18 10.98
CA ASP A 300 -8.29 5.09 10.50
C ASP A 300 -7.69 3.73 10.86
N SER A 301 -6.49 3.44 10.34
CA SER A 301 -5.73 2.25 10.66
C SER A 301 -5.43 2.15 12.16
N THR A 302 -5.46 0.94 12.70
CA THR A 302 -4.92 0.66 14.04
C THR A 302 -3.45 1.06 14.14
N ALA A 303 -2.70 1.00 13.02
CA ALA A 303 -1.32 1.49 12.92
C ALA A 303 -1.15 3.01 13.08
N GLY A 304 -2.22 3.77 13.27
CA GLY A 304 -2.20 5.20 13.58
C GLY A 304 -2.73 5.52 14.98
N ALA A 305 -2.87 4.53 15.84
CA ALA A 305 -3.48 4.68 17.15
C ALA A 305 -2.70 5.62 18.10
N THR A 306 -1.39 5.74 17.91
CA THR A 306 -0.53 6.67 18.71
C THR A 306 -0.81 8.14 18.45
N TRP A 307 -1.63 8.47 17.45
CA TRP A 307 -2.02 9.84 17.12
C TRP A 307 -3.43 10.20 17.63
N MET A 308 -4.19 9.22 18.12
CA MET A 308 -5.62 9.35 18.40
C MET A 308 -5.90 9.62 19.87
N GLY A 309 -6.59 10.70 20.16
CA GLY A 309 -6.99 11.11 21.50
C GLY A 309 -6.15 12.24 22.09
N PRO A 310 -6.65 12.92 23.13
CA PRO A 310 -5.97 14.07 23.72
C PRO A 310 -4.66 13.71 24.42
N ASP A 311 -4.51 12.46 24.88
CA ASP A 311 -3.32 11.95 25.57
C ASP A 311 -2.37 11.18 24.63
N ALA A 312 -2.58 11.28 23.31
CA ALA A 312 -1.77 10.54 22.34
C ALA A 312 -0.29 10.96 22.39
N PRO A 313 0.67 10.00 22.38
CA PRO A 313 2.10 10.34 22.45
C PRO A 313 2.60 11.16 21.26
N LEU A 314 1.97 11.02 20.10
CA LEU A 314 2.36 11.65 18.84
C LEU A 314 1.29 12.65 18.37
N ILE A 315 1.16 13.78 19.06
CA ILE A 315 0.20 14.83 18.71
C ILE A 315 0.82 15.78 17.69
N ASP A 316 0.10 16.05 16.59
CA ASP A 316 0.55 16.92 15.47
C ASP A 316 -0.24 18.25 15.41
N ILE A 317 -0.85 18.68 16.50
CA ILE A 317 -1.53 19.96 16.61
C ILE A 317 -1.03 20.75 17.82
N ALA A 318 -1.20 22.07 17.77
CA ALA A 318 -0.77 22.92 18.87
C ALA A 318 -1.58 22.61 20.15
N GLU A 319 -0.93 22.64 21.30
CA GLU A 319 -1.50 22.29 22.60
C GLU A 319 -2.75 23.13 22.94
N ASP A 320 -2.77 24.39 22.55
CA ASP A 320 -3.92 25.29 22.74
C ASP A 320 -5.16 24.95 21.91
N LYS A 321 -5.04 23.99 21.00
CA LYS A 321 -6.14 23.47 20.15
C LYS A 321 -6.65 22.11 20.61
N LEU A 322 -5.97 21.46 21.52
CA LEU A 322 -6.40 20.20 22.09
C LEU A 322 -7.67 20.41 22.91
N VAL A 323 -8.59 19.46 22.79
CA VAL A 323 -9.82 19.41 23.58
C VAL A 323 -9.78 18.15 24.42
N ASP A 324 -10.08 18.28 25.68
CA ASP A 324 -10.19 17.14 26.61
C ASP A 324 -11.49 16.37 26.34
N PHE A 325 -11.38 15.06 26.13
CA PHE A 325 -12.50 14.15 25.92
C PHE A 325 -12.09 12.70 26.16
N GLU A 326 -13.08 11.87 26.51
CA GLU A 326 -12.87 10.42 26.58
C GLU A 326 -12.87 9.82 25.16
N VAL A 327 -11.74 9.20 24.78
CA VAL A 327 -11.62 8.48 23.51
C VAL A 327 -11.87 7.00 23.71
N GLU A 328 -12.72 6.43 22.87
CA GLU A 328 -12.98 4.98 22.81
C GLU A 328 -12.51 4.43 21.46
N ILE A 329 -11.96 3.20 21.46
CA ILE A 329 -11.58 2.50 20.24
C ILE A 329 -12.47 1.29 20.03
N MET A 330 -13.06 1.19 18.86
CA MET A 330 -14.04 0.17 18.51
C MET A 330 -13.76 -0.42 17.13
N PRO A 331 -14.20 -1.66 16.86
CA PRO A 331 -14.21 -2.16 15.49
C PRO A 331 -15.00 -1.23 14.56
N VAL A 332 -14.64 -1.23 13.28
CA VAL A 332 -15.39 -0.49 12.24
C VAL A 332 -16.87 -0.86 12.25
N PRO A 333 -17.78 0.10 11.96
CA PRO A 333 -19.22 -0.14 11.98
C PRO A 333 -19.59 -1.26 11.00
N GLN A 334 -20.59 -2.05 11.37
CA GLN A 334 -21.12 -3.15 10.59
C GLN A 334 -22.57 -2.89 10.19
N PHE A 335 -23.02 -3.43 9.04
CA PHE A 335 -24.46 -3.53 8.73
C PHE A 335 -25.10 -4.68 9.49
N ASP A 336 -24.32 -5.76 9.74
CA ASP A 336 -24.75 -6.94 10.47
C ASP A 336 -23.61 -7.48 11.33
N TRP A 337 -23.84 -7.61 12.64
CA TRP A 337 -22.87 -8.15 13.60
C TRP A 337 -22.95 -9.66 13.79
N GLU A 338 -23.88 -10.35 13.12
CA GLU A 338 -23.85 -11.81 13.08
C GLU A 338 -22.69 -12.31 12.19
N HIS A 339 -22.34 -11.53 11.15
CA HIS A 339 -21.27 -11.85 10.21
C HIS A 339 -20.32 -10.66 10.01
N PRO A 340 -19.59 -10.22 11.04
CA PRO A 340 -18.76 -9.04 10.93
C PRO A 340 -17.61 -9.23 9.92
N GLN A 341 -17.30 -8.18 9.18
CA GLN A 341 -16.26 -8.17 8.17
C GLN A 341 -15.38 -6.93 8.36
N MET A 342 -14.09 -7.14 8.55
CA MET A 342 -13.09 -6.08 8.70
C MET A 342 -11.96 -6.30 7.72
N ILE A 343 -11.44 -5.24 7.12
CA ILE A 343 -10.33 -5.37 6.18
C ILE A 343 -9.02 -5.64 6.93
N SER A 344 -8.31 -6.71 6.56
CA SER A 344 -6.92 -6.89 6.94
C SER A 344 -6.05 -5.98 6.07
N GLN A 345 -5.08 -5.34 6.67
CA GLN A 345 -4.11 -4.51 5.97
C GLN A 345 -2.75 -4.56 6.66
N GLY A 346 -1.75 -4.08 5.99
CA GLY A 346 -0.39 -4.01 6.51
C GLY A 346 0.63 -4.39 5.46
N PRO A 347 1.88 -3.96 5.68
CA PRO A 347 2.95 -4.21 4.72
C PRO A 347 3.43 -5.66 4.75
N SER A 348 3.97 -6.06 3.62
CA SER A 348 4.65 -7.33 3.41
C SER A 348 6.06 -7.09 2.88
N ILE A 349 6.93 -8.06 2.99
CA ILE A 349 8.29 -8.02 2.45
C ILE A 349 8.31 -8.82 1.15
N CYS A 350 8.80 -8.23 0.07
CA CYS A 350 9.12 -8.94 -1.16
C CYS A 350 10.63 -8.93 -1.43
N VAL A 351 11.11 -9.97 -2.11
CA VAL A 351 12.51 -10.15 -2.52
C VAL A 351 12.57 -10.05 -4.04
N PHE A 352 13.46 -9.21 -4.55
CA PHE A 352 13.66 -9.05 -5.98
C PHE A 352 14.75 -10.00 -6.47
N ASN A 353 14.52 -10.53 -7.67
CA ASN A 353 15.47 -11.39 -8.33
C ASN A 353 16.72 -10.63 -8.77
N LYS A 354 17.87 -11.31 -8.75
CA LYS A 354 19.19 -10.80 -9.14
C LYS A 354 19.92 -11.83 -10.00
N GLU A 355 20.90 -11.36 -10.76
CA GLU A 355 21.73 -12.24 -11.60
C GLU A 355 22.53 -13.28 -10.77
N ASN A 356 22.95 -12.90 -9.55
CA ASN A 356 23.62 -13.79 -8.63
C ASN A 356 22.61 -14.43 -7.65
N PRO A 357 22.35 -15.75 -7.72
CA PRO A 357 21.41 -16.41 -6.82
C PRO A 357 21.88 -16.40 -5.34
N GLN A 358 23.18 -16.24 -5.06
CA GLN A 358 23.68 -16.06 -3.70
C GLN A 358 23.26 -14.71 -3.10
N GLU A 359 23.16 -13.66 -3.93
CA GLU A 359 22.64 -12.35 -3.51
C GLU A 359 21.14 -12.42 -3.19
N VAL A 360 20.38 -13.21 -3.96
CA VAL A 360 18.96 -13.47 -3.67
C VAL A 360 18.81 -14.22 -2.34
N LEU A 361 19.65 -15.25 -2.11
CA LEU A 361 19.63 -15.99 -0.85
C LEU A 361 20.01 -15.09 0.33
N ALA A 362 21.04 -14.24 0.20
CA ALA A 362 21.40 -13.25 1.21
C ALA A 362 20.21 -12.30 1.53
N SER A 363 19.49 -11.88 0.50
CA SER A 363 18.30 -11.03 0.62
C SER A 363 17.16 -11.75 1.35
N TRP A 364 16.96 -13.03 1.08
CA TRP A 364 15.99 -13.87 1.76
C TRP A 364 16.33 -14.10 3.23
N LEU A 365 17.60 -14.34 3.56
CA LEU A 365 18.05 -14.46 4.96
C LEU A 365 17.71 -13.18 5.76
N PHE A 366 17.97 -12.01 5.19
CA PHE A 366 17.61 -10.74 5.82
C PHE A 366 16.09 -10.57 5.93
N ALA A 367 15.33 -10.90 4.88
CA ALA A 367 13.87 -10.84 4.91
C ALA A 367 13.25 -11.71 6.01
N GLN A 368 13.80 -12.92 6.24
CA GLN A 368 13.40 -13.79 7.35
C GLN A 368 13.80 -13.22 8.71
N TYR A 369 15.00 -12.61 8.81
CA TYR A 369 15.47 -12.00 10.05
C TYR A 369 14.49 -10.92 10.54
N MET A 370 13.89 -10.16 9.63
CA MET A 370 12.85 -9.17 9.96
C MET A 370 11.57 -9.80 10.55
N LEU A 371 11.42 -11.12 10.50
CA LEU A 371 10.30 -11.86 11.09
C LEU A 371 10.66 -12.55 12.41
N THR A 372 11.86 -12.36 12.94
CA THR A 372 12.22 -12.85 14.27
C THR A 372 11.37 -12.19 15.35
N ASN A 373 11.16 -12.89 16.46
CA ASN A 373 10.33 -12.38 17.56
C ASN A 373 10.77 -10.99 18.03
N ASP A 374 12.07 -10.77 18.16
CA ASP A 374 12.61 -9.50 18.68
C ASP A 374 12.25 -8.32 17.76
N VAL A 375 12.45 -8.47 16.45
CA VAL A 375 12.09 -7.43 15.47
C VAL A 375 10.58 -7.24 15.40
N GLN A 376 9.81 -8.34 15.38
CA GLN A 376 8.35 -8.31 15.29
C GLN A 376 7.73 -7.60 16.49
N ILE A 377 8.15 -7.94 17.71
CA ILE A 377 7.62 -7.34 18.94
C ILE A 377 8.06 -5.88 19.06
N ALA A 378 9.34 -5.59 18.83
CA ALA A 378 9.84 -4.22 18.88
C ALA A 378 9.05 -3.30 17.94
N TYR A 379 8.87 -3.74 16.67
CA TYR A 379 8.16 -2.92 15.68
C TYR A 379 6.65 -2.82 15.97
N ALA A 380 5.98 -3.92 16.30
CA ALA A 380 4.55 -3.91 16.65
C ALA A 380 4.26 -2.99 17.82
N SER A 381 5.17 -2.93 18.82
CA SER A 381 5.04 -2.08 20.00
C SER A 381 5.18 -0.57 19.71
N THR A 382 5.58 -0.16 18.51
CA THR A 382 5.65 1.27 18.16
C THR A 382 4.29 1.88 17.85
N GLU A 383 3.36 1.08 17.36
CA GLU A 383 2.03 1.48 16.87
C GLU A 383 0.99 0.39 17.22
N GLY A 384 -0.24 0.54 16.75
CA GLY A 384 -1.27 -0.49 16.88
C GLY A 384 -1.16 -1.62 15.84
N TYR A 385 0.05 -2.08 15.55
CA TYR A 385 0.33 -3.27 14.77
C TYR A 385 0.28 -4.55 15.60
N VAL A 386 0.15 -5.68 14.92
CA VAL A 386 0.34 -7.00 15.52
C VAL A 386 1.45 -7.76 14.80
N PRO A 387 2.26 -8.55 15.53
CA PRO A 387 3.20 -9.48 14.92
C PRO A 387 2.49 -10.47 14.01
N VAL A 388 3.14 -10.91 12.95
CA VAL A 388 2.50 -11.81 11.96
C VAL A 388 2.66 -13.29 12.29
N THR A 389 3.40 -13.63 13.33
CA THR A 389 3.61 -15.02 13.77
C THR A 389 2.92 -15.29 15.09
N ALA A 390 2.29 -16.47 15.21
CA ALA A 390 1.70 -16.93 16.46
C ALA A 390 2.77 -17.06 17.57
N LYS A 391 4.00 -17.42 17.20
CA LYS A 391 5.16 -17.50 18.12
C LYS A 391 5.44 -16.15 18.78
N ALA A 392 5.52 -15.06 18.01
CA ALA A 392 5.72 -13.73 18.55
C ALA A 392 4.52 -13.25 19.37
N GLN A 393 3.29 -13.45 18.87
CA GLN A 393 2.06 -13.07 19.58
C GLN A 393 1.92 -13.76 20.95
N GLN A 394 2.33 -15.01 21.07
CA GLN A 394 2.24 -15.82 22.28
C GLN A 394 3.49 -15.73 23.17
N SER A 395 4.52 -15.01 22.74
CA SER A 395 5.74 -14.83 23.53
C SER A 395 5.47 -14.08 24.83
N ALA A 396 6.23 -14.42 25.88
CA ALA A 396 6.11 -13.75 27.17
C ALA A 396 6.33 -12.23 27.06
N ALA A 397 7.26 -11.80 26.20
CA ALA A 397 7.57 -10.39 25.98
C ALA A 397 6.40 -9.61 25.38
N TYR A 398 5.72 -10.18 24.37
CA TYR A 398 4.57 -9.52 23.76
C TYR A 398 3.35 -9.53 24.67
N GLN A 399 3.12 -10.65 25.39
CA GLN A 399 2.02 -10.75 26.36
C GLN A 399 2.21 -9.79 27.56
N ASP A 400 3.45 -9.61 28.04
CA ASP A 400 3.77 -8.61 29.05
C ASP A 400 3.48 -7.18 28.54
N TYR A 401 3.90 -6.88 27.31
CA TYR A 401 3.60 -5.59 26.67
C TYR A 401 2.09 -5.30 26.60
N ILE A 402 1.30 -6.26 26.13
CA ILE A 402 -0.17 -6.10 26.02
C ILE A 402 -0.82 -5.96 27.40
N ALA A 403 -0.33 -6.69 28.41
CA ALA A 403 -0.88 -6.66 29.78
C ALA A 403 -0.65 -5.31 30.49
N ARG A 404 0.31 -4.51 30.03
CA ARG A 404 0.69 -3.22 30.61
C ARG A 404 -0.06 -2.03 30.01
N SER A 405 -1.18 -2.27 29.35
CA SER A 405 -2.01 -1.21 28.74
C SER A 405 -2.35 -0.10 29.75
N GLY A 406 -2.03 1.16 29.41
CA GLY A 406 -2.33 2.33 30.24
C GLY A 406 -1.33 2.61 31.37
N GLU A 407 -0.24 1.83 31.50
CA GLU A 407 0.77 2.08 32.55
C GLU A 407 1.57 3.38 32.31
N ASP A 408 1.85 3.70 31.05
CA ASP A 408 2.44 4.98 30.64
C ASP A 408 1.96 5.37 29.23
N ASN A 409 2.01 6.67 28.90
CA ASN A 409 1.51 7.18 27.61
C ASN A 409 2.49 7.03 26.46
N ASP A 410 3.76 6.76 26.69
CA ASP A 410 4.73 6.63 25.62
C ASP A 410 4.79 5.20 25.08
N LEU A 411 5.17 4.25 25.93
CA LEU A 411 5.36 2.86 25.54
C LEU A 411 4.07 2.02 25.65
N HIS A 412 3.28 2.24 26.71
CA HIS A 412 2.10 1.46 27.03
C HIS A 412 0.80 2.25 26.86
N TYR A 413 0.79 3.22 25.94
CA TYR A 413 -0.39 4.03 25.66
C TYR A 413 -1.61 3.14 25.38
N GLU A 414 -2.66 3.34 26.19
CA GLU A 414 -3.82 2.45 26.24
C GLU A 414 -4.47 2.24 24.86
N ILE A 415 -4.75 3.34 24.14
CA ILE A 415 -5.44 3.27 22.83
C ILE A 415 -4.61 2.48 21.81
N LYS A 416 -3.28 2.61 21.83
CA LYS A 416 -2.38 1.85 20.95
C LYS A 416 -2.47 0.34 21.22
N ILE A 417 -2.41 -0.06 22.49
CA ILE A 417 -2.47 -1.47 22.88
C ILE A 417 -3.86 -2.04 22.62
N ARG A 418 -4.93 -1.30 22.92
CA ARG A 418 -6.30 -1.68 22.60
C ARG A 418 -6.53 -1.81 21.10
N ALA A 419 -5.86 -1.00 20.27
CA ALA A 419 -5.88 -1.13 18.82
C ALA A 419 -5.27 -2.46 18.35
N SER A 420 -4.15 -2.88 18.95
CA SER A 420 -3.55 -4.19 18.68
C SER A 420 -4.46 -5.33 19.13
N GLN A 421 -5.03 -5.26 20.33
CA GLN A 421 -5.98 -6.25 20.84
C GLN A 421 -7.22 -6.37 19.96
N LEU A 422 -7.76 -5.24 19.45
CA LEU A 422 -8.91 -5.25 18.56
C LEU A 422 -8.66 -6.15 17.33
N LEU A 423 -7.48 -6.11 16.73
CA LEU A 423 -7.16 -7.00 15.61
C LEU A 423 -6.95 -8.44 16.09
N LEU A 424 -6.24 -8.68 17.20
CA LEU A 424 -6.01 -10.03 17.73
C LEU A 424 -7.33 -10.75 18.01
N ASP A 425 -8.29 -10.05 18.64
CA ASP A 425 -9.60 -10.61 18.99
C ASP A 425 -10.51 -10.83 17.78
N ASN A 426 -10.26 -10.13 16.68
CA ASN A 426 -11.10 -10.15 15.47
C ASN A 426 -10.39 -10.71 14.23
N THR A 427 -9.23 -11.35 14.37
CA THR A 427 -8.47 -11.90 13.22
C THR A 427 -9.32 -12.83 12.35
N GLN A 428 -10.20 -13.65 12.94
CA GLN A 428 -11.13 -14.55 12.24
C GLN A 428 -12.20 -13.82 11.43
N HIS A 429 -12.47 -12.55 11.73
CA HIS A 429 -13.44 -11.69 11.03
C HIS A 429 -12.78 -10.81 9.96
N THR A 430 -11.49 -10.93 9.79
CA THR A 430 -10.77 -10.17 8.78
C THR A 430 -10.90 -10.81 7.39
N PHE A 431 -10.88 -9.96 6.37
CA PHE A 431 -10.83 -10.38 4.98
C PHE A 431 -9.76 -9.62 4.23
N VAL A 432 -9.32 -10.19 3.12
CA VAL A 432 -8.40 -9.57 2.17
C VAL A 432 -9.08 -9.43 0.82
N THR A 433 -8.71 -8.42 0.06
CA THR A 433 -9.14 -8.27 -1.33
C THR A 433 -8.32 -9.19 -2.24
N PRO A 434 -8.88 -9.71 -3.33
CA PRO A 434 -8.09 -10.43 -4.33
C PRO A 434 -6.96 -9.56 -4.88
N VAL A 435 -5.77 -10.14 -4.99
CA VAL A 435 -4.56 -9.48 -5.48
C VAL A 435 -4.23 -9.98 -6.88
N TYR A 436 -4.13 -9.04 -7.84
CA TYR A 436 -3.85 -9.32 -9.24
C TYR A 436 -3.29 -8.05 -9.92
N ASN A 437 -2.75 -8.18 -11.12
CA ASN A 437 -2.29 -7.02 -11.87
C ASN A 437 -3.47 -6.08 -12.19
N GLY A 438 -3.47 -4.89 -11.60
CA GLY A 438 -4.55 -3.90 -11.68
C GLY A 438 -5.39 -3.78 -10.39
N SER A 439 -5.21 -4.63 -9.37
CA SER A 439 -5.92 -4.53 -8.10
C SER A 439 -5.71 -3.17 -7.42
N ALA A 440 -4.51 -2.60 -7.48
CA ALA A 440 -4.23 -1.24 -7.00
C ALA A 440 -5.03 -0.17 -7.77
N SER A 441 -5.22 -0.33 -9.07
CA SER A 441 -6.05 0.58 -9.90
C SER A 441 -7.53 0.51 -9.51
N LEU A 442 -8.05 -0.70 -9.30
CA LEU A 442 -9.43 -0.89 -8.87
C LEU A 442 -9.67 -0.31 -7.46
N ARG A 443 -8.70 -0.49 -6.56
CA ARG A 443 -8.73 0.09 -5.21
C ARG A 443 -8.77 1.61 -5.27
N ASN A 444 -7.92 2.23 -6.07
CA ASN A 444 -7.93 3.68 -6.30
C ASN A 444 -9.27 4.16 -6.89
N ALA A 445 -9.88 3.40 -7.81
CA ALA A 445 -11.19 3.73 -8.37
C ALA A 445 -12.30 3.70 -7.30
N ALA A 446 -12.28 2.70 -6.40
CA ALA A 446 -13.21 2.60 -5.28
C ALA A 446 -13.18 3.84 -4.38
N GLY A 447 -11.99 4.26 -3.97
CA GLY A 447 -11.81 5.47 -3.16
C GLY A 447 -12.18 6.75 -3.90
N GLN A 448 -11.81 6.85 -5.18
CA GLN A 448 -12.10 8.02 -6.00
C GLN A 448 -13.61 8.24 -6.20
N MET A 449 -14.42 7.17 -6.26
CA MET A 449 -15.88 7.31 -6.34
C MET A 449 -16.45 8.01 -5.10
N VAL A 450 -16.02 7.64 -3.91
CA VAL A 450 -16.44 8.29 -2.65
C VAL A 450 -16.02 9.76 -2.63
N GLU A 451 -14.77 10.04 -3.03
CA GLU A 451 -14.23 11.39 -3.13
C GLU A 451 -15.01 12.27 -4.12
N ASP A 452 -15.31 11.75 -5.29
CA ASP A 452 -15.99 12.53 -6.34
C ASP A 452 -17.44 12.81 -6.01
N VAL A 453 -18.13 11.86 -5.38
CA VAL A 453 -19.50 12.07 -4.84
C VAL A 453 -19.49 13.15 -3.77
N THR A 454 -18.62 13.04 -2.77
CA THR A 454 -18.50 14.03 -1.69
C THR A 454 -18.14 15.42 -2.23
N LYS A 455 -17.23 15.49 -3.20
CA LYS A 455 -16.85 16.73 -3.87
C LYS A 455 -17.97 17.32 -4.73
N ALA A 456 -18.77 16.48 -5.41
CA ALA A 456 -19.92 16.92 -6.20
C ALA A 456 -20.95 17.60 -5.30
N VAL A 457 -21.28 16.97 -4.17
CA VAL A 457 -22.22 17.51 -3.18
C VAL A 457 -21.72 18.85 -2.62
N ARG A 458 -20.44 18.96 -2.22
CA ARG A 458 -19.84 20.23 -1.77
C ARG A 458 -19.95 21.34 -2.81
N ARG A 459 -19.92 20.98 -4.11
CA ARG A 459 -20.11 21.91 -5.25
C ARG A 459 -21.58 22.11 -5.63
N LYS A 460 -22.51 21.65 -4.78
CA LYS A 460 -23.97 21.76 -4.99
C LYS A 460 -24.46 21.08 -6.28
N LYS A 461 -23.74 20.05 -6.75
CA LYS A 461 -24.19 19.22 -7.87
C LYS A 461 -25.16 18.15 -7.35
N THR A 462 -26.13 17.78 -8.17
CA THR A 462 -26.99 16.63 -7.90
C THR A 462 -26.24 15.34 -8.15
N VAL A 463 -26.35 14.40 -7.22
CA VAL A 463 -25.88 13.03 -7.38
C VAL A 463 -27.12 12.17 -7.62
N ASP A 464 -27.35 11.83 -8.86
CA ASP A 464 -28.45 11.00 -9.36
C ASP A 464 -27.92 9.83 -10.20
N ASP A 465 -28.81 9.02 -10.77
CA ASP A 465 -28.42 7.87 -11.62
C ASP A 465 -27.50 8.28 -12.75
N ALA A 466 -27.81 9.36 -13.45
CA ALA A 466 -27.00 9.83 -14.59
C ALA A 466 -25.59 10.27 -14.13
N PHE A 467 -25.48 10.87 -12.93
CA PHE A 467 -24.19 11.19 -12.34
C PHE A 467 -23.38 9.93 -12.03
N VAL A 468 -24.01 8.91 -11.42
CA VAL A 468 -23.30 7.66 -11.05
C VAL A 468 -22.93 6.85 -12.29
N ASP A 469 -23.79 6.76 -13.30
CA ASP A 469 -23.47 6.07 -14.54
C ASP A 469 -22.26 6.72 -15.27
N LYS A 470 -22.23 8.07 -15.26
CA LYS A 470 -21.08 8.80 -15.77
C LYS A 470 -19.82 8.56 -14.91
N LEU A 471 -19.96 8.55 -13.58
CA LEU A 471 -18.86 8.28 -12.65
C LEU A 471 -18.24 6.90 -12.92
N TYR A 472 -19.06 5.87 -13.15
CA TYR A 472 -18.56 4.52 -13.49
C TYR A 472 -17.76 4.51 -14.80
N ALA A 473 -18.25 5.22 -15.82
CA ALA A 473 -17.52 5.36 -17.09
C ALA A 473 -16.19 6.14 -16.90
N ASP A 474 -16.23 7.21 -16.13
CA ASP A 474 -15.02 8.01 -15.82
C ASP A 474 -13.98 7.18 -15.05
N MET A 475 -14.40 6.37 -14.05
CA MET A 475 -13.51 5.48 -13.30
C MET A 475 -12.91 4.38 -14.18
N THR A 476 -13.73 3.75 -15.03
CA THR A 476 -13.26 2.75 -15.99
C THR A 476 -12.16 3.31 -16.87
N SER A 477 -12.37 4.50 -17.45
CA SER A 477 -11.41 5.15 -18.32
C SER A 477 -10.14 5.63 -17.58
N LEU A 478 -10.31 6.30 -16.42
CA LEU A 478 -9.21 6.90 -15.68
C LEU A 478 -8.21 5.84 -15.16
N TYR A 479 -8.75 4.73 -14.66
CA TYR A 479 -7.96 3.66 -14.06
C TYR A 479 -7.75 2.46 -14.99
N ARG A 480 -8.18 2.57 -16.27
CA ARG A 480 -8.07 1.52 -17.29
C ARG A 480 -8.62 0.18 -16.84
N LEU A 481 -9.76 0.20 -16.16
CA LEU A 481 -10.35 -1.00 -15.59
C LEU A 481 -10.87 -1.96 -16.67
N ASP A 482 -11.18 -1.45 -17.86
CA ASP A 482 -11.51 -2.22 -19.07
C ASP A 482 -10.34 -3.07 -19.61
N GLN A 483 -9.11 -2.74 -19.20
CA GLN A 483 -7.91 -3.50 -19.57
C GLN A 483 -7.56 -4.60 -18.56
N ILE A 484 -8.22 -4.63 -17.39
CA ILE A 484 -8.05 -5.67 -16.37
C ILE A 484 -8.82 -6.93 -16.77
N GLU A 485 -10.01 -6.80 -17.32
CA GLU A 485 -10.82 -7.92 -17.82
C GLU A 485 -10.12 -8.59 -19.00
N GLY A 486 -9.50 -9.74 -18.76
CA GLY A 486 -8.80 -10.52 -19.76
C GLY A 486 -7.31 -10.73 -19.50
N SER A 487 -6.74 -10.07 -18.51
CA SER A 487 -5.34 -10.24 -18.11
C SER A 487 -5.08 -11.47 -17.24
N GLY A 488 -6.00 -12.43 -17.17
CA GLY A 488 -5.76 -13.77 -16.59
C GLY A 488 -4.71 -14.60 -17.36
N LYS A 489 -3.99 -13.99 -18.30
CA LYS A 489 -2.76 -14.52 -18.87
C LYS A 489 -1.59 -13.79 -18.24
N ALA A 490 -0.70 -14.58 -17.64
CA ALA A 490 0.63 -14.16 -17.27
C ALA A 490 1.18 -13.16 -18.30
N VAL A 491 1.66 -12.04 -17.80
CA VAL A 491 2.10 -10.90 -18.59
C VAL A 491 3.29 -11.27 -19.46
N GLY A 492 2.97 -11.64 -20.70
CA GLY A 492 3.76 -11.30 -21.86
C GLY A 492 2.90 -10.27 -22.60
N GLY A 493 2.87 -9.06 -22.10
CA GLY A 493 1.87 -8.09 -22.51
C GLY A 493 1.98 -7.76 -23.98
N ASP A 494 1.04 -8.24 -24.78
CA ASP A 494 0.66 -7.54 -25.99
C ASP A 494 0.05 -6.20 -25.54
N LEU A 495 0.86 -5.15 -25.59
CA LEU A 495 0.45 -3.78 -25.26
C LEU A 495 -0.59 -3.24 -26.27
N GLY A 496 -1.11 -4.13 -27.14
CA GLY A 496 -1.99 -3.78 -28.23
C GLY A 496 -1.25 -3.07 -29.36
N PRO A 497 -1.96 -2.75 -30.46
CA PRO A 497 -1.35 -2.03 -31.57
C PRO A 497 -0.87 -0.65 -31.11
N LEU A 498 0.30 -0.25 -31.60
CA LEU A 498 0.87 1.06 -31.32
C LEU A 498 -0.18 2.16 -31.61
N PRO A 499 -0.29 3.17 -30.73
CA PRO A 499 -1.14 4.33 -31.00
C PRO A 499 -0.84 4.92 -32.37
N GLU A 500 -1.87 5.32 -33.12
CA GLU A 500 -1.71 5.88 -34.48
C GLU A 500 -0.65 6.99 -34.51
N THR A 501 -0.58 7.84 -33.50
CA THR A 501 0.44 8.90 -33.38
C THR A 501 1.85 8.33 -33.31
N ALA A 502 2.07 7.21 -32.62
CA ALA A 502 3.37 6.55 -32.52
C ALA A 502 3.76 5.90 -33.87
N VAL A 503 2.79 5.30 -34.58
CA VAL A 503 3.00 4.74 -35.93
C VAL A 503 3.41 5.84 -36.89
N TRP A 504 2.72 6.98 -36.90
CA TRP A 504 3.07 8.11 -37.76
C TRP A 504 4.44 8.71 -37.41
N LEU A 505 4.81 8.76 -36.13
CA LEU A 505 6.13 9.23 -35.68
C LEU A 505 7.24 8.29 -36.15
N LEU A 506 7.06 6.98 -36.01
CA LEU A 506 8.01 5.97 -36.51
C LEU A 506 8.13 5.99 -38.04
N ALA A 507 7.01 6.12 -38.76
CA ALA A 507 7.01 6.23 -40.20
C ALA A 507 7.75 7.49 -40.67
N SER A 508 7.54 8.64 -40.05
CA SER A 508 8.24 9.89 -40.38
C SER A 508 9.75 9.78 -40.09
N LEU A 509 10.13 9.10 -38.99
CA LEU A 509 11.54 8.85 -38.65
C LEU A 509 12.19 7.92 -39.70
N ALA A 510 11.49 6.86 -40.11
CA ALA A 510 11.97 5.96 -41.16
C ALA A 510 12.16 6.71 -42.51
N CYS A 511 11.21 7.55 -42.89
CA CYS A 511 11.34 8.39 -44.10
C CYS A 511 12.54 9.36 -43.99
N ALA A 512 12.76 9.97 -42.88
CA ALA A 512 13.92 10.83 -42.66
C ALA A 512 15.25 10.07 -42.83
N TRP A 513 15.34 8.85 -42.30
CA TRP A 513 16.51 7.98 -42.46
C TRP A 513 16.73 7.58 -43.91
N VAL A 514 15.69 7.21 -44.67
CA VAL A 514 15.80 6.91 -46.08
C VAL A 514 16.33 8.11 -46.86
N MET A 515 15.84 9.32 -46.56
CA MET A 515 16.34 10.54 -47.21
C MET A 515 17.81 10.82 -46.90
N ILE A 516 18.23 10.62 -45.63
CA ILE A 516 19.64 10.78 -45.23
C ILE A 516 20.54 9.79 -45.94
N ILE A 517 20.13 8.51 -46.02
CA ILE A 517 20.88 7.44 -46.70
C ILE A 517 20.99 7.75 -48.20
N ALA A 518 19.87 8.14 -48.83
CA ALA A 518 19.84 8.51 -50.25
C ALA A 518 20.73 9.74 -50.54
N TYR A 519 20.72 10.74 -49.67
CA TYR A 519 21.60 11.93 -49.79
C TYR A 519 23.08 11.57 -49.66
N VAL A 520 23.44 10.72 -48.69
CA VAL A 520 24.84 10.24 -48.49
C VAL A 520 25.29 9.42 -49.69
N ALA A 521 24.45 8.52 -50.20
CA ALA A 521 24.74 7.72 -51.37
C ALA A 521 24.93 8.58 -52.62
N ALA A 522 24.03 9.55 -52.88
CA ALA A 522 24.16 10.51 -53.97
C ALA A 522 25.44 11.35 -53.90
N GLN A 523 25.85 11.76 -52.70
CA GLN A 523 27.12 12.46 -52.46
C GLN A 523 28.32 11.56 -52.77
N ALA A 524 28.28 10.29 -52.37
CA ALA A 524 29.34 9.33 -52.64
C ALA A 524 29.51 9.08 -54.15
N VAL A 525 28.39 8.94 -54.88
CA VAL A 525 28.39 8.78 -56.34
C VAL A 525 28.92 10.05 -57.04
N ARG A 526 28.49 11.24 -56.62
CA ARG A 526 28.98 12.52 -57.18
C ARG A 526 30.48 12.68 -56.96
N LYS A 527 31.02 12.25 -55.78
CA LYS A 527 32.42 12.29 -55.47
C LYS A 527 33.24 11.36 -56.36
N LYS A 528 32.71 10.12 -56.59
CA LYS A 528 33.35 9.13 -57.46
C LYS A 528 33.39 9.54 -58.93
N LYS A 529 32.43 10.36 -59.40
CA LYS A 529 32.42 10.98 -60.75
C LYS A 529 33.33 12.21 -60.89
N ARG A 530 33.76 12.85 -59.78
CA ARG A 530 34.69 13.97 -59.80
C ARG A 530 36.16 13.55 -59.66
N ASP A 531 36.39 12.37 -59.17
CA ASP A 531 37.71 11.79 -58.99
C ASP A 531 38.11 10.86 -60.16
N LYS A 532 37.27 10.77 -61.22
CA LYS A 532 37.52 10.21 -62.57
C LYS A 532 37.65 11.38 -63.56
#